data_4e4d38300159183d167f6cb0cd800cad
#
_entry.id   4e4d38300159183d167f6cb0cd800cad
#
_cell.length_a   1.000
_cell.length_b   1.000
_cell.length_c   1.000
_cell.angle_alpha   90.00
_cell.angle_beta   90.00
_cell.angle_gamma   90.00
#
_symmetry.space_group_name_H-M   'P 1'
#
loop_
_entity.id
_entity.type
_entity.pdbx_description
1 polymer ?
#
loop_
_entity_poly.entity_id
_entity_poly.type
_entity_poly.pdbx_seq_one_letter_code
_entity_poly.pdbx_strand_id
1 'polypeptide(L)'
;VIARRLGALALAALALAPGLAMARQVVWRFDNLARIGHLAPQVLGHPRVERSPVGKAVAFDGQNDALILPRHPLAGAARFTAEAVFRPDGGAFEQRWLHLASDDVPGRPPGETRMLFEIRVVGTSWYLDTFVKGAGYSQVLVDPARLHPLGRWYHVAQTYDGTTYRSYVNGVPEGEARVAFAPQGPGSSSVGMRRNGVNHFHGAIALARFTDAALDPKAFLPAPSPR
;
A
#
# COMPACT_ATOMS: atom_id res chain seq x y z
N VAL A 1 -12.96 62.22 -49.57
CA VAL A 1 -12.07 61.76 -48.54
C VAL A 1 -12.75 60.55 -47.86
N ILE A 2 -12.34 59.33 -48.19
CA ILE A 2 -12.91 58.06 -47.68
C ILE A 2 -12.01 57.57 -46.59
N ALA A 3 -12.46 57.56 -45.32
CA ALA A 3 -11.77 57.03 -44.17
C ALA A 3 -12.05 55.49 -44.09
N ARG A 4 -11.02 54.66 -44.29
CA ARG A 4 -11.05 53.19 -44.04
C ARG A 4 -10.89 52.98 -42.52
N ARG A 5 -11.90 52.37 -41.90
CA ARG A 5 -11.79 51.84 -40.53
C ARG A 5 -11.17 50.41 -40.62
N LEU A 6 -9.98 50.25 -40.08
CA LEU A 6 -9.35 48.94 -39.82
C LEU A 6 -9.96 48.38 -38.52
N GLY A 7 -10.71 47.29 -38.67
CA GLY A 7 -11.17 46.50 -37.51
C GLY A 7 -10.07 45.55 -37.07
N ALA A 8 -9.64 45.68 -35.81
CA ALA A 8 -8.73 44.73 -35.18
C ALA A 8 -9.51 43.50 -34.72
N LEU A 9 -9.24 42.33 -35.34
CA LEU A 9 -9.69 41.03 -34.83
C LEU A 9 -8.82 40.67 -33.62
N ALA A 10 -9.39 40.64 -32.42
CA ALA A 10 -8.76 40.08 -31.25
C ALA A 10 -8.91 38.53 -31.29
N LEU A 11 -7.82 37.79 -31.52
CA LEU A 11 -7.79 36.36 -31.32
C LEU A 11 -7.80 36.08 -29.81
N ALA A 12 -8.90 35.57 -29.29
CA ALA A 12 -8.95 35.02 -27.93
C ALA A 12 -8.25 33.65 -27.94
N ALA A 13 -7.06 33.57 -27.35
CA ALA A 13 -6.39 32.31 -27.09
C ALA A 13 -7.12 31.57 -25.96
N LEU A 14 -7.83 30.50 -26.32
CA LEU A 14 -8.44 29.58 -25.37
C LEU A 14 -7.33 28.79 -24.69
N ALA A 15 -6.93 29.16 -23.49
CA ALA A 15 -5.99 28.38 -22.68
C ALA A 15 -6.70 27.08 -22.26
N LEU A 16 -6.33 25.94 -22.87
CA LEU A 16 -6.71 24.64 -22.36
C LEU A 16 -6.10 24.48 -20.95
N ALA A 17 -6.95 24.48 -19.93
CA ALA A 17 -6.54 24.08 -18.60
C ALA A 17 -6.00 22.64 -18.66
N PRO A 18 -4.81 22.34 -18.07
CA PRO A 18 -4.31 20.99 -18.02
C PRO A 18 -5.33 20.13 -17.29
N GLY A 19 -5.90 19.14 -18.02
CA GLY A 19 -6.81 18.18 -17.42
C GLY A 19 -6.12 17.52 -16.24
N LEU A 20 -6.74 17.54 -15.06
CA LEU A 20 -6.27 16.83 -13.88
C LEU A 20 -6.18 15.34 -14.25
N ALA A 21 -4.96 14.86 -14.50
CA ALA A 21 -4.73 13.44 -14.72
C ALA A 21 -5.24 12.68 -13.49
N MET A 22 -6.22 11.80 -13.68
CA MET A 22 -6.70 10.96 -12.58
C MET A 22 -5.56 10.10 -12.07
N ALA A 23 -5.38 10.06 -10.75
CA ALA A 23 -4.36 9.24 -10.11
C ALA A 23 -4.54 7.77 -10.51
N ARG A 24 -3.45 7.13 -10.95
CA ARG A 24 -3.46 5.70 -11.29
C ARG A 24 -3.77 4.89 -10.03
N GLN A 25 -4.69 3.94 -10.17
CA GLN A 25 -5.10 3.07 -9.08
C GLN A 25 -4.94 1.60 -9.47
N VAL A 26 -4.40 0.80 -8.55
CA VAL A 26 -4.32 -0.66 -8.65
C VAL A 26 -5.08 -1.25 -7.47
N VAL A 27 -5.99 -2.17 -7.74
CA VAL A 27 -6.79 -2.85 -6.69
C VAL A 27 -6.50 -4.34 -6.75
N TRP A 28 -6.14 -4.91 -5.60
CA TRP A 28 -5.97 -6.34 -5.38
C TRP A 28 -7.07 -6.85 -4.46
N ARG A 29 -7.98 -7.66 -5.02
CA ARG A 29 -9.00 -8.39 -4.26
C ARG A 29 -8.47 -9.78 -3.96
N PHE A 30 -8.46 -10.14 -2.69
CA PHE A 30 -8.02 -11.45 -2.22
C PHE A 30 -9.23 -12.37 -2.06
N ASP A 31 -10.02 -12.51 -3.11
CA ASP A 31 -11.25 -13.30 -3.15
C ASP A 31 -11.07 -14.68 -3.78
N ASN A 32 -9.87 -14.98 -4.28
CA ASN A 32 -9.46 -16.25 -4.85
C ASN A 32 -7.93 -16.36 -4.86
N LEU A 33 -7.39 -17.55 -5.19
CA LEU A 33 -5.94 -17.80 -5.27
C LEU A 33 -5.41 -17.89 -6.71
N ALA A 34 -6.28 -17.81 -7.71
CA ALA A 34 -5.88 -17.92 -9.11
C ALA A 34 -5.49 -16.57 -9.73
N ARG A 35 -6.13 -15.49 -9.30
CA ARG A 35 -5.92 -14.14 -9.85
C ARG A 35 -6.07 -13.06 -8.78
N ILE A 36 -5.04 -12.25 -8.61
CA ILE A 36 -5.03 -11.06 -7.75
C ILE A 36 -4.73 -9.85 -8.64
N GLY A 37 -5.69 -8.94 -8.80
CA GLY A 37 -5.54 -7.75 -9.66
C GLY A 37 -5.07 -8.09 -11.08
N HIS A 38 -5.65 -9.11 -11.72
CA HIS A 38 -5.29 -9.67 -13.03
C HIS A 38 -3.95 -10.45 -13.08
N LEU A 39 -3.21 -10.55 -11.98
CA LEU A 39 -1.96 -11.30 -11.89
C LEU A 39 -2.23 -12.74 -11.40
N ALA A 40 -1.51 -13.70 -11.96
CA ALA A 40 -1.45 -15.06 -11.41
C ALA A 40 -0.40 -15.08 -10.30
N PRO A 41 -0.76 -15.28 -9.03
CA PRO A 41 0.21 -15.38 -7.95
C PRO A 41 0.90 -16.75 -7.98
N GLN A 42 2.18 -16.79 -7.58
CA GLN A 42 2.75 -18.02 -7.06
C GLN A 42 2.23 -18.20 -5.63
N VAL A 43 1.54 -19.31 -5.38
CA VAL A 43 0.99 -19.65 -4.06
C VAL A 43 2.02 -20.52 -3.33
N LEU A 44 2.35 -20.14 -2.11
CA LEU A 44 3.20 -20.89 -1.18
C LEU A 44 2.36 -21.35 0.01
N GLY A 45 2.63 -22.55 0.53
CA GLY A 45 1.83 -23.15 1.59
C GLY A 45 0.42 -23.53 1.12
N HIS A 46 -0.56 -23.35 1.99
CA HIS A 46 -1.95 -23.70 1.77
C HIS A 46 -2.92 -22.61 2.23
N PRO A 47 -2.73 -21.32 1.79
CA PRO A 47 -3.63 -20.25 2.17
C PRO A 47 -5.06 -20.56 1.73
N ARG A 48 -6.04 -20.09 2.48
CA ARG A 48 -7.46 -20.42 2.27
C ARG A 48 -8.29 -19.19 1.99
N VAL A 49 -9.32 -19.34 1.16
CA VAL A 49 -10.31 -18.30 0.92
C VAL A 49 -11.44 -18.42 1.95
N GLU A 50 -11.73 -17.32 2.64
CA GLU A 50 -12.77 -17.22 3.65
C GLU A 50 -13.70 -16.01 3.43
N ARG A 51 -14.72 -15.85 4.27
CA ARG A 51 -15.62 -14.67 4.25
C ARG A 51 -14.99 -13.50 4.99
N SER A 52 -15.25 -12.27 4.51
CA SER A 52 -14.85 -11.02 5.15
C SER A 52 -16.01 -10.01 5.15
N PRO A 53 -15.91 -8.89 5.89
CA PRO A 53 -16.94 -7.84 5.86
C PRO A 53 -17.10 -7.17 4.48
N VAL A 54 -16.11 -7.28 3.61
CA VAL A 54 -16.10 -6.67 2.27
C VAL A 54 -16.12 -7.72 1.14
N GLY A 55 -16.61 -8.93 1.43
CA GLY A 55 -16.73 -10.05 0.49
C GLY A 55 -15.91 -11.27 0.93
N LYS A 56 -14.87 -11.62 0.18
CA LYS A 56 -13.96 -12.72 0.52
C LYS A 56 -12.59 -12.18 0.91
N ALA A 57 -11.78 -13.02 1.55
CA ALA A 57 -10.42 -12.76 1.95
C ALA A 57 -9.56 -14.02 1.77
N VAL A 58 -8.24 -13.85 1.68
CA VAL A 58 -7.27 -14.94 1.80
C VAL A 58 -6.73 -14.93 3.23
N ALA A 59 -6.82 -16.08 3.89
CA ALA A 59 -6.27 -16.34 5.22
C ALA A 59 -4.91 -17.03 5.10
N PHE A 60 -3.98 -16.63 5.97
CA PHE A 60 -2.60 -17.08 6.07
C PHE A 60 -2.34 -17.65 7.47
N ASP A 61 -1.56 -18.71 7.56
CA ASP A 61 -1.33 -19.48 8.80
C ASP A 61 -0.22 -18.92 9.72
N GLY A 62 0.54 -17.93 9.25
CA GLY A 62 1.68 -17.37 9.98
C GLY A 62 2.93 -18.25 10.01
N GLN A 63 2.99 -19.32 9.19
CA GLN A 63 4.09 -20.29 9.16
C GLN A 63 4.74 -20.40 7.77
N ASN A 64 3.95 -20.71 6.75
CA ASN A 64 4.46 -20.95 5.40
C ASN A 64 3.54 -20.43 4.28
N ASP A 65 2.37 -19.90 4.61
CA ASP A 65 1.42 -19.36 3.64
C ASP A 65 1.90 -18.00 3.11
N ALA A 66 1.92 -17.87 1.78
CA ALA A 66 2.18 -16.60 1.12
C ALA A 66 1.73 -16.58 -0.35
N LEU A 67 1.62 -15.38 -0.92
CA LEU A 67 1.44 -15.16 -2.35
C LEU A 67 2.59 -14.30 -2.88
N ILE A 68 3.22 -14.69 -3.99
CA ILE A 68 4.20 -13.87 -4.70
C ILE A 68 3.55 -13.35 -5.98
N LEU A 69 3.57 -12.03 -6.15
CA LEU A 69 3.00 -11.33 -7.30
C LEU A 69 4.13 -10.66 -8.11
N PRO A 70 4.21 -10.88 -9.43
CA PRO A 70 5.28 -10.34 -10.27
C PRO A 70 5.03 -8.86 -10.61
N ARG A 71 4.75 -8.03 -9.60
CA ARG A 71 4.48 -6.61 -9.77
C ARG A 71 4.75 -5.82 -8.49
N HIS A 72 5.35 -4.64 -8.64
CA HIS A 72 5.38 -3.56 -7.65
C HIS A 72 4.28 -2.55 -8.02
N PRO A 73 3.14 -2.49 -7.33
CA PRO A 73 1.97 -1.70 -7.77
C PRO A 73 2.21 -0.18 -7.73
N LEU A 74 3.17 0.28 -6.91
CA LEU A 74 3.55 1.70 -6.77
C LEU A 74 4.86 2.05 -7.51
N ALA A 75 5.33 1.21 -8.44
CA ALA A 75 6.53 1.53 -9.22
C ALA A 75 6.35 2.86 -9.97
N GLY A 76 7.34 3.77 -9.83
CA GLY A 76 7.36 5.10 -10.42
C GLY A 76 6.56 6.17 -9.68
N ALA A 77 5.81 5.83 -8.63
CA ALA A 77 5.00 6.78 -7.88
C ALA A 77 5.88 7.73 -7.04
N ALA A 78 5.79 9.03 -7.29
CA ALA A 78 6.46 10.06 -6.49
C ALA A 78 5.66 10.47 -5.24
N ARG A 79 4.38 10.17 -5.23
CA ARG A 79 3.45 10.27 -4.09
C ARG A 79 2.60 9.02 -4.10
N PHE A 80 2.13 8.58 -2.94
CA PHE A 80 1.34 7.36 -2.93
C PHE A 80 0.38 7.27 -1.74
N THR A 81 -0.60 6.39 -1.91
CA THR A 81 -1.40 5.79 -0.85
C THR A 81 -1.41 4.29 -1.07
N ALA A 82 -1.07 3.53 -0.05
CA ALA A 82 -1.25 2.08 0.00
C ALA A 82 -2.18 1.75 1.15
N GLU A 83 -3.25 1.01 0.87
CA GLU A 83 -4.32 0.69 1.83
C GLU A 83 -4.64 -0.79 1.81
N ALA A 84 -5.11 -1.30 2.93
CA ALA A 84 -5.67 -2.64 3.00
C ALA A 84 -6.82 -2.76 3.99
N VAL A 85 -7.68 -3.75 3.74
CA VAL A 85 -8.62 -4.30 4.70
C VAL A 85 -8.11 -5.68 5.10
N PHE A 86 -7.74 -5.82 6.37
CA PHE A 86 -7.09 -7.03 6.89
C PHE A 86 -7.54 -7.35 8.32
N ARG A 87 -7.24 -8.57 8.79
CA ARG A 87 -7.51 -9.04 10.14
C ARG A 87 -6.27 -9.78 10.67
N PRO A 88 -5.56 -9.25 11.65
CA PRO A 88 -4.51 -9.98 12.37
C PRO A 88 -5.14 -10.94 13.38
N ASP A 89 -4.68 -12.21 13.40
CA ASP A 89 -5.25 -13.25 14.27
C ASP A 89 -4.29 -13.73 15.37
N GLY A 90 -3.08 -13.17 15.45
CA GLY A 90 -2.06 -13.54 16.44
C GLY A 90 -0.77 -14.01 15.78
N GLY A 91 -0.05 -14.94 16.43
CA GLY A 91 1.18 -15.54 15.90
C GLY A 91 2.46 -14.86 16.39
N ALA A 92 3.51 -14.86 15.57
CA ALA A 92 4.82 -14.32 15.92
C ALA A 92 4.77 -12.81 16.18
N PHE A 93 5.70 -12.31 17.01
CA PHE A 93 5.80 -10.89 17.35
C PHE A 93 5.90 -10.00 16.10
N GLU A 94 6.73 -10.39 15.15
CA GLU A 94 7.06 -9.60 13.95
C GLU A 94 6.48 -10.26 12.71
N GLN A 95 5.57 -9.57 12.00
CA GLN A 95 4.87 -10.12 10.83
C GLN A 95 4.80 -9.08 9.70
N ARG A 96 4.91 -9.57 8.45
CA ARG A 96 4.74 -8.78 7.22
C ARG A 96 3.52 -9.29 6.46
N TRP A 97 2.47 -8.49 6.42
CA TRP A 97 1.29 -8.83 5.64
C TRP A 97 1.45 -8.44 4.15
N LEU A 98 2.33 -7.47 3.85
CA LEU A 98 2.70 -7.08 2.48
C LEU A 98 4.13 -6.56 2.43
N HIS A 99 4.87 -6.93 1.40
CA HIS A 99 6.19 -6.43 1.08
C HIS A 99 6.24 -6.09 -0.41
N LEU A 100 6.48 -4.84 -0.74
CA LEU A 100 6.76 -4.37 -2.10
C LEU A 100 8.27 -4.21 -2.22
N ALA A 101 8.88 -4.82 -3.24
CA ALA A 101 10.31 -4.73 -3.49
C ALA A 101 10.56 -4.37 -4.95
N SER A 102 11.42 -3.39 -5.18
CA SER A 102 11.98 -3.17 -6.53
C SER A 102 12.94 -4.30 -6.88
N ASP A 103 13.13 -4.53 -8.16
CA ASP A 103 14.17 -5.44 -8.64
C ASP A 103 15.54 -4.96 -8.18
N ASP A 104 16.42 -5.92 -7.92
CA ASP A 104 17.76 -5.61 -7.47
C ASP A 104 18.52 -4.89 -8.59
N VAL A 105 19.24 -3.84 -8.21
CA VAL A 105 20.08 -3.06 -9.14
C VAL A 105 21.51 -3.59 -9.06
N PRO A 106 22.17 -3.92 -10.19
CA PRO A 106 23.55 -4.34 -10.19
C PRO A 106 24.46 -3.35 -9.44
N GLY A 107 25.34 -3.87 -8.57
CA GLY A 107 26.26 -3.07 -7.75
C GLY A 107 25.63 -2.50 -6.47
N ARG A 108 24.37 -2.81 -6.14
CA ARG A 108 23.75 -2.46 -4.86
C ARG A 108 23.39 -3.72 -4.06
N PRO A 109 23.31 -3.64 -2.71
CA PRO A 109 22.86 -4.77 -1.90
C PRO A 109 21.45 -5.23 -2.30
N PRO A 110 21.19 -6.55 -2.38
CA PRO A 110 19.87 -7.08 -2.66
C PRO A 110 18.81 -6.57 -1.69
N GLY A 111 17.61 -6.28 -2.19
CA GLY A 111 16.49 -5.78 -1.38
C GLY A 111 16.70 -4.39 -0.79
N GLU A 112 17.59 -3.59 -1.37
CA GLU A 112 17.88 -2.22 -0.92
C GLU A 112 16.65 -1.32 -0.99
N THR A 113 15.83 -1.45 -2.05
CA THR A 113 14.66 -0.61 -2.28
C THR A 113 13.39 -1.40 -2.02
N ARG A 114 12.64 -1.00 -0.97
CA ARG A 114 11.43 -1.72 -0.55
C ARG A 114 10.49 -0.88 0.29
N MET A 115 9.24 -1.32 0.34
CA MET A 115 8.22 -0.87 1.29
C MET A 115 7.73 -2.09 2.08
N LEU A 116 7.67 -1.99 3.40
CA LEU A 116 7.18 -3.05 4.28
C LEU A 116 5.90 -2.58 4.98
N PHE A 117 4.93 -3.47 5.01
CA PHE A 117 3.66 -3.30 5.65
C PHE A 117 3.58 -4.37 6.73
N GLU A 118 3.80 -3.95 7.96
CA GLU A 118 4.16 -4.82 9.08
C GLU A 118 3.22 -4.60 10.26
N ILE A 119 3.17 -5.59 11.13
CA ILE A 119 2.56 -5.49 12.44
C ILE A 119 3.50 -6.10 13.49
N ARG A 120 3.29 -5.68 14.73
CA ARG A 120 3.88 -6.30 15.93
C ARG A 120 2.75 -6.85 16.80
N VAL A 121 2.82 -8.13 17.14
CA VAL A 121 1.82 -8.80 17.97
C VAL A 121 2.31 -8.88 19.41
N VAL A 122 1.50 -8.39 20.37
CA VAL A 122 1.80 -8.41 21.81
C VAL A 122 0.57 -8.90 22.56
N GLY A 123 0.65 -10.09 23.14
CA GLY A 123 -0.46 -10.72 23.84
C GLY A 123 -1.69 -10.88 22.94
N THR A 124 -2.80 -10.25 23.29
CA THR A 124 -4.06 -10.26 22.53
C THR A 124 -4.23 -9.03 21.63
N SER A 125 -3.17 -8.28 21.40
CA SER A 125 -3.18 -7.02 20.65
C SER A 125 -2.07 -6.98 19.63
N TRP A 126 -2.17 -6.01 18.71
CA TRP A 126 -1.14 -5.68 17.74
C TRP A 126 -1.01 -4.16 17.62
N TYR A 127 0.11 -3.70 17.08
CA TYR A 127 0.31 -2.32 16.65
C TYR A 127 0.92 -2.29 15.26
N LEU A 128 0.69 -1.16 14.55
CA LEU A 128 1.16 -0.97 13.19
C LEU A 128 2.67 -0.67 13.19
N ASP A 129 3.37 -1.26 12.23
CA ASP A 129 4.75 -0.96 11.90
C ASP A 129 4.85 -0.81 10.38
N THR A 130 5.44 0.28 9.94
CA THR A 130 5.55 0.59 8.52
C THR A 130 6.94 1.06 8.18
N PHE A 131 7.43 0.67 7.01
CA PHE A 131 8.79 0.94 6.63
C PHE A 131 8.93 1.25 5.14
N VAL A 132 9.72 2.27 4.82
CA VAL A 132 10.16 2.57 3.46
C VAL A 132 11.67 2.73 3.43
N LYS A 133 12.31 2.13 2.43
CA LYS A 133 13.77 2.22 2.21
C LYS A 133 14.09 2.29 0.72
N GLY A 134 15.09 3.07 0.39
CA GLY A 134 15.70 3.15 -0.93
C GLY A 134 17.03 3.88 -0.86
N ALA A 135 17.59 4.21 -2.00
CA ALA A 135 18.87 4.93 -2.06
C ALA A 135 18.77 6.30 -1.36
N GLY A 136 19.53 6.45 -0.28
CA GLY A 136 19.60 7.69 0.48
C GLY A 136 18.46 7.95 1.46
N TYR A 137 17.51 7.01 1.64
CA TYR A 137 16.46 7.13 2.65
C TYR A 137 16.10 5.80 3.32
N SER A 138 15.72 5.90 4.58
CA SER A 138 15.17 4.78 5.37
C SER A 138 14.31 5.37 6.48
N GLN A 139 13.03 4.99 6.55
CA GLN A 139 12.11 5.50 7.54
C GLN A 139 11.20 4.38 8.07
N VAL A 140 11.12 4.28 9.38
CA VAL A 140 10.17 3.45 10.13
C VAL A 140 9.14 4.38 10.77
N LEU A 141 7.86 3.97 10.77
CA LEU A 141 6.83 4.54 11.63
C LEU A 141 6.28 3.41 12.50
N VAL A 142 6.46 3.53 13.80
CA VAL A 142 6.03 2.54 14.79
C VAL A 142 5.73 3.24 16.11
N ASP A 143 4.58 2.91 16.72
CA ASP A 143 4.21 3.38 18.06
C ASP A 143 3.64 2.19 18.87
N PRO A 144 4.42 1.58 19.78
CA PRO A 144 3.98 0.46 20.60
C PRO A 144 2.83 0.78 21.56
N ALA A 145 2.51 2.06 21.78
CA ALA A 145 1.39 2.46 22.61
C ALA A 145 0.03 2.39 21.87
N ARG A 146 0.04 2.32 20.55
CA ARG A 146 -1.17 2.24 19.70
C ARG A 146 -1.63 0.79 19.53
N LEU A 147 -2.16 0.21 20.59
CA LEU A 147 -2.57 -1.19 20.61
C LEU A 147 -4.00 -1.39 20.06
N HIS A 148 -4.15 -2.40 19.21
CA HIS A 148 -5.42 -2.82 18.61
C HIS A 148 -5.70 -4.29 18.95
N PRO A 149 -6.93 -4.68 19.33
CA PRO A 149 -7.29 -6.07 19.58
C PRO A 149 -7.09 -6.97 18.35
N LEU A 150 -6.58 -8.18 18.55
CA LEU A 150 -6.53 -9.23 17.54
C LEU A 150 -7.94 -9.76 17.17
N GLY A 151 -8.03 -10.49 16.05
CA GLY A 151 -9.26 -11.13 15.59
C GLY A 151 -10.32 -10.19 15.02
N ARG A 152 -10.00 -8.92 14.80
CA ARG A 152 -10.89 -7.92 14.23
C ARG A 152 -10.40 -7.43 12.87
N TRP A 153 -11.33 -7.02 12.02
CA TRP A 153 -11.02 -6.41 10.75
C TRP A 153 -10.69 -4.93 10.91
N TYR A 154 -9.66 -4.48 10.21
CA TYR A 154 -9.18 -3.10 10.21
C TYR A 154 -8.94 -2.62 8.80
N HIS A 155 -9.11 -1.32 8.59
CA HIS A 155 -8.49 -0.61 7.49
C HIS A 155 -7.15 -0.06 7.95
N VAL A 156 -6.11 -0.25 7.16
CA VAL A 156 -4.79 0.37 7.38
C VAL A 156 -4.37 1.12 6.13
N ALA A 157 -3.64 2.21 6.30
CA ALA A 157 -3.10 2.98 5.19
C ALA A 157 -1.70 3.52 5.49
N GLN A 158 -0.94 3.69 4.41
CA GLN A 158 0.31 4.44 4.39
C GLN A 158 0.22 5.46 3.26
N THR A 159 0.59 6.71 3.53
CA THR A 159 0.60 7.77 2.52
C THR A 159 1.94 8.47 2.48
N TYR A 160 2.31 8.97 1.30
CA TYR A 160 3.41 9.92 1.12
C TYR A 160 2.98 11.05 0.19
N ASP A 161 3.06 12.28 0.67
CA ASP A 161 2.58 13.47 -0.05
C ASP A 161 3.67 14.22 -0.84
N GLY A 162 4.87 13.68 -0.90
CA GLY A 162 6.07 14.30 -1.48
C GLY A 162 7.01 14.89 -0.41
N THR A 163 6.62 14.86 0.86
CA THR A 163 7.39 15.40 1.98
C THR A 163 7.25 14.54 3.23
N THR A 164 6.02 14.16 3.57
CA THR A 164 5.68 13.48 4.82
C THR A 164 5.10 12.10 4.54
N TYR A 165 5.68 11.10 5.16
CA TYR A 165 5.20 9.73 5.21
C TYR A 165 4.35 9.55 6.44
N ARG A 166 3.14 8.97 6.30
CA ARG A 166 2.16 8.78 7.39
C ARG A 166 1.58 7.38 7.37
N SER A 167 1.22 6.90 8.55
CA SER A 167 0.51 5.63 8.75
C SER A 167 -0.82 5.85 9.47
N TYR A 168 -1.81 4.99 9.19
CA TYR A 168 -3.18 5.11 9.70
C TYR A 168 -3.77 3.76 10.02
N VAL A 169 -4.60 3.71 11.08
CA VAL A 169 -5.53 2.60 11.36
C VAL A 169 -6.94 3.17 11.42
N ASN A 170 -7.86 2.60 10.65
CA ASN A 170 -9.27 3.03 10.53
C ASN A 170 -9.43 4.54 10.26
N GLY A 171 -8.53 5.10 9.44
CA GLY A 171 -8.52 6.53 9.10
C GLY A 171 -7.90 7.45 10.16
N VAL A 172 -7.54 6.93 11.34
CA VAL A 172 -6.87 7.68 12.41
C VAL A 172 -5.35 7.64 12.19
N PRO A 173 -4.64 8.78 12.18
CA PRO A 173 -3.19 8.80 12.04
C PRO A 173 -2.50 8.21 13.28
N GLU A 174 -1.48 7.38 13.07
CA GLU A 174 -0.70 6.73 14.14
C GLU A 174 0.78 7.06 14.12
N GLY A 175 1.28 7.52 12.99
CA GLY A 175 2.67 7.95 12.88
C GLY A 175 2.90 8.82 11.66
N GLU A 176 3.86 9.74 11.78
CA GLU A 176 4.34 10.53 10.65
C GLU A 176 5.82 10.89 10.78
N ALA A 177 6.49 11.04 9.65
CA ALA A 177 7.86 11.54 9.56
C ALA A 177 8.11 12.20 8.22
N ARG A 178 9.00 13.18 8.20
CA ARG A 178 9.54 13.71 6.93
C ARG A 178 10.57 12.74 6.38
N VAL A 179 10.47 12.42 5.11
CA VAL A 179 11.42 11.53 4.43
C VAL A 179 11.67 12.02 3.00
N ALA A 180 12.93 11.98 2.58
CA ALA A 180 13.31 12.26 1.18
C ALA A 180 13.10 11.00 0.31
N PHE A 181 11.84 10.54 0.24
CA PHE A 181 11.49 9.35 -0.55
C PHE A 181 11.73 9.61 -2.04
N ALA A 182 12.36 8.67 -2.69
CA ALA A 182 12.49 8.62 -4.15
C ALA A 182 11.61 7.52 -4.74
N PRO A 183 11.01 7.71 -5.92
CA PRO A 183 10.20 6.69 -6.58
C PRO A 183 10.94 5.36 -6.71
N GLN A 184 10.27 4.28 -6.37
CA GLN A 184 10.80 2.93 -6.47
C GLN A 184 10.59 2.37 -7.88
N GLY A 185 11.49 1.50 -8.34
CA GLY A 185 11.44 0.89 -9.66
C GLY A 185 10.41 -0.26 -9.76
N PRO A 186 10.31 -0.89 -10.95
CA PRO A 186 9.56 -2.13 -11.12
C PRO A 186 10.09 -3.21 -10.20
N GLY A 187 9.30 -4.28 -10.01
CA GLY A 187 9.68 -5.38 -9.15
C GLY A 187 8.51 -6.28 -8.83
N SER A 188 8.54 -6.90 -7.65
CA SER A 188 7.54 -7.86 -7.23
C SER A 188 7.06 -7.59 -5.81
N SER A 189 6.01 -8.31 -5.40
CA SER A 189 5.44 -8.21 -4.07
C SER A 189 5.29 -9.59 -3.45
N SER A 190 5.42 -9.68 -2.13
CA SER A 190 4.95 -10.82 -1.36
C SER A 190 3.84 -10.41 -0.42
N VAL A 191 2.82 -11.23 -0.29
CA VAL A 191 1.67 -11.08 0.60
C VAL A 191 1.68 -12.24 1.56
N GLY A 192 1.54 -11.96 2.86
CA GLY A 192 1.60 -12.98 3.90
C GLY A 192 3.00 -13.30 4.43
N MET A 193 4.06 -12.70 3.89
CA MET A 193 5.43 -12.85 4.42
C MET A 193 6.37 -11.75 3.92
N ARG A 194 7.54 -11.62 4.53
CA ARG A 194 8.67 -10.91 3.92
C ARG A 194 9.21 -11.72 2.73
N ARG A 195 9.62 -11.05 1.67
CA ARG A 195 10.03 -11.66 0.39
C ARG A 195 11.17 -12.71 0.51
N ASN A 196 11.97 -12.64 1.55
CA ASN A 196 13.02 -13.62 1.83
C ASN A 196 12.55 -14.85 2.65
N GLY A 197 11.24 -15.09 2.75
CA GLY A 197 10.68 -16.28 3.38
C GLY A 197 10.67 -16.27 4.90
N VAL A 198 10.60 -15.08 5.53
CA VAL A 198 10.52 -14.92 7.00
C VAL A 198 9.37 -14.02 7.41
N ASN A 199 9.07 -13.95 8.71
CA ASN A 199 8.07 -13.07 9.30
C ASN A 199 6.67 -13.24 8.68
N HIS A 200 6.21 -14.48 8.63
CA HIS A 200 4.91 -14.84 8.07
C HIS A 200 3.76 -14.18 8.84
N PHE A 201 2.73 -13.77 8.12
CA PHE A 201 1.53 -13.15 8.64
C PHE A 201 0.50 -14.20 9.04
N HIS A 202 -0.01 -14.12 10.26
CA HIS A 202 -1.14 -14.91 10.74
C HIS A 202 -2.39 -14.04 10.77
N GLY A 203 -3.31 -14.28 9.85
CA GLY A 203 -4.51 -13.48 9.70
C GLY A 203 -5.10 -13.55 8.31
N ALA A 204 -5.96 -12.63 7.96
CA ALA A 204 -6.61 -12.59 6.66
C ALA A 204 -6.53 -11.21 6.00
N ILE A 205 -6.44 -11.18 4.67
CA ILE A 205 -6.43 -9.95 3.85
C ILE A 205 -7.55 -10.05 2.82
N ALA A 206 -8.43 -9.05 2.79
CA ALA A 206 -9.56 -9.01 1.85
C ALA A 206 -9.28 -8.15 0.62
N LEU A 207 -8.63 -7.01 0.81
CA LEU A 207 -8.45 -5.99 -0.21
C LEU A 207 -7.18 -5.20 0.06
N ALA A 208 -6.45 -4.87 -1.01
CA ALA A 208 -5.43 -3.82 -1.01
C ALA A 208 -5.66 -2.86 -2.17
N ARG A 209 -5.46 -1.57 -1.94
CA ARG A 209 -5.55 -0.51 -2.96
C ARG A 209 -4.28 0.32 -2.95
N PHE A 210 -3.76 0.57 -4.13
CA PHE A 210 -2.54 1.36 -4.35
C PHE A 210 -2.87 2.51 -5.28
N THR A 211 -2.62 3.73 -4.84
CA THR A 211 -2.89 4.96 -5.60
C THR A 211 -1.62 5.79 -5.70
N ASP A 212 -1.26 6.28 -6.87
CA ASP A 212 -0.08 7.13 -7.09
C ASP A 212 -0.32 8.61 -6.72
N ALA A 213 -1.07 8.81 -5.66
CA ALA A 213 -1.33 10.09 -5.02
C ALA A 213 -1.49 9.91 -3.50
N ALA A 214 -1.17 10.91 -2.72
CA ALA A 214 -1.52 10.96 -1.30
C ALA A 214 -3.00 11.32 -1.17
N LEU A 215 -3.83 10.38 -0.78
CA LEU A 215 -5.25 10.60 -0.56
C LEU A 215 -5.49 11.26 0.81
N ASP A 216 -6.51 12.09 0.88
CA ASP A 216 -7.09 12.50 2.16
C ASP A 216 -7.75 11.28 2.85
N PRO A 217 -7.70 11.14 4.18
CA PRO A 217 -8.35 10.04 4.90
C PRO A 217 -9.86 9.87 4.58
N LYS A 218 -10.56 10.93 4.19
CA LYS A 218 -11.97 10.86 3.74
C LYS A 218 -12.15 10.11 2.42
N ALA A 219 -11.09 9.97 1.62
CA ALA A 219 -11.08 9.23 0.36
C ALA A 219 -10.52 7.80 0.51
N PHE A 220 -10.16 7.39 1.73
CA PHE A 220 -9.72 6.03 2.01
C PHE A 220 -10.85 5.01 1.81
N LEU A 221 -10.47 3.74 1.71
CA LEU A 221 -11.41 2.64 1.82
C LEU A 221 -12.15 2.74 3.17
N PRO A 222 -13.47 2.46 3.20
CA PRO A 222 -14.20 2.50 4.46
C PRO A 222 -13.62 1.49 5.46
N ALA A 223 -13.48 1.93 6.71
CA ALA A 223 -13.14 1.02 7.79
C ALA A 223 -14.25 -0.04 7.93
N PRO A 224 -13.89 -1.33 8.06
CA PRO A 224 -14.89 -2.38 8.28
C PRO A 224 -15.67 -2.12 9.57
N SER A 225 -16.98 -2.34 9.53
CA SER A 225 -17.79 -2.24 10.76
C SER A 225 -17.31 -3.25 11.79
N PRO A 226 -17.15 -2.87 13.07
CA PRO A 226 -16.86 -3.81 14.14
C PRO A 226 -17.99 -4.85 14.20
N ARG A 227 -17.68 -6.12 14.06
CA ARG A 227 -18.59 -7.23 14.35
C ARG A 227 -18.16 -7.92 15.62
#